data_f267899843a13eb46971ab85404d966c
#
_entry.id   f267899843a13eb46971ab85404d966c
#
_cell.length_a   1.000
_cell.length_b   1.000
_cell.length_c   1.000
_cell.angle_alpha   90.00
_cell.angle_beta   90.00
_cell.angle_gamma   90.00
#
_symmetry.space_group_name_H-M   'P 1'
#
loop_
_entity.id
_entity.type
_entity.pdbx_description
1 polymer ?
#
loop_
_entity_poly.entity_id
_entity_poly.type
_entity_poly.pdbx_seq_one_letter_code
_entity_poly.pdbx_strand_id
1 'polypeptide(L)'
;MRQQAVPVPGGRLSVVDEGDGPSVLLLHAGIVDARAWDPLVPHLLAAGYRAIRFDARGYGQSETEDVEFSNRADVVAILDALDVGTACLVGNSRGGQIAVDTAIEFPARVAALVTIGASIGGYEPEPTPAEAALFEEMDRLEADADPETVAEFDVRLWVDGIGQPTDRVPSAIREAVREMDRHVADRDRVHGRPIRLLPPAAERLDALTMPVLALAGALDVSDVWATAQHLERTCPHARAVLMPDVAHMVALEAPEAVAALIVDLLRPLGRFG
;
A
#
# COMPACT_ATOMS: atom_id res chain seq x y z
N MET A 1 -8.03 -9.62 -18.23
CA MET A 1 -7.65 -10.01 -16.85
C MET A 1 -6.96 -11.36 -16.91
N ARG A 2 -5.74 -11.46 -16.43
CA ARG A 2 -4.97 -12.70 -16.24
C ARG A 2 -4.66 -12.84 -14.76
N GLN A 3 -4.92 -14.00 -14.19
CA GLN A 3 -4.50 -14.34 -12.84
C GLN A 3 -3.43 -15.42 -12.93
N GLN A 4 -2.32 -15.24 -12.22
CA GLN A 4 -1.22 -16.19 -12.22
C GLN A 4 -0.51 -16.22 -10.88
N ALA A 5 0.19 -17.32 -10.63
CA ALA A 5 1.06 -17.45 -9.48
C ALA A 5 2.52 -17.21 -9.90
N VAL A 6 3.17 -16.27 -9.25
CA VAL A 6 4.61 -15.98 -9.43
C VAL A 6 5.37 -16.72 -8.34
N PRO A 7 6.24 -17.68 -8.71
CA PRO A 7 7.06 -18.38 -7.73
C PRO A 7 8.15 -17.44 -7.17
N VAL A 8 8.34 -17.50 -5.86
CA VAL A 8 9.38 -16.77 -5.13
C VAL A 8 10.05 -17.74 -4.13
N PRO A 9 11.26 -17.49 -3.67
CA PRO A 9 11.91 -18.35 -2.69
C PRO A 9 11.06 -18.55 -1.44
N GLY A 10 10.71 -19.80 -1.11
CA GLY A 10 9.86 -20.13 0.04
C GLY A 10 8.39 -19.72 -0.10
N GLY A 11 7.86 -19.54 -1.35
CA GLY A 11 6.46 -19.20 -1.52
C GLY A 11 6.03 -18.96 -2.95
N ARG A 12 4.81 -18.47 -3.10
CA ARG A 12 4.23 -18.02 -4.39
C ARG A 12 3.30 -16.85 -4.18
N LEU A 13 3.32 -15.90 -5.09
CA LEU A 13 2.50 -14.70 -5.05
C LEU A 13 1.34 -14.82 -6.03
N SER A 14 0.13 -14.54 -5.59
CA SER A 14 -1.05 -14.42 -6.45
C SER A 14 -1.04 -13.04 -7.08
N VAL A 15 -1.02 -12.99 -8.41
CA VAL A 15 -0.92 -11.75 -9.18
C VAL A 15 -2.08 -11.68 -10.17
N VAL A 16 -2.71 -10.52 -10.25
CA VAL A 16 -3.72 -10.18 -11.24
C VAL A 16 -3.18 -9.08 -12.15
N ASP A 17 -3.24 -9.31 -13.45
CA ASP A 17 -2.68 -8.46 -14.49
C ASP A 17 -3.73 -8.10 -15.52
N GLU A 18 -3.96 -6.80 -15.75
CA GLU A 18 -5.01 -6.26 -16.62
C GLU A 18 -4.52 -5.06 -17.44
N GLY A 19 -4.90 -5.04 -18.73
CA GLY A 19 -4.49 -3.98 -19.66
C GLY A 19 -3.14 -4.22 -20.33
N ASP A 20 -2.75 -3.32 -21.24
CA ASP A 20 -1.55 -3.46 -22.09
C ASP A 20 -0.70 -2.18 -22.17
N GLY A 21 -1.00 -1.17 -21.34
CA GLY A 21 -0.28 0.12 -21.32
C GLY A 21 0.95 0.13 -20.42
N PRO A 22 1.50 1.32 -20.10
CA PRO A 22 2.52 1.46 -19.11
C PRO A 22 2.07 0.89 -17.77
N SER A 23 2.97 0.17 -17.09
CA SER A 23 2.60 -0.67 -15.95
C SER A 23 2.51 0.13 -14.65
N VAL A 24 1.40 -0.06 -13.93
CA VAL A 24 1.16 0.42 -12.56
C VAL A 24 1.03 -0.80 -11.65
N LEU A 25 1.98 -0.99 -10.73
CA LEU A 25 1.98 -2.07 -9.75
C LEU A 25 1.41 -1.57 -8.43
N LEU A 26 0.37 -2.24 -7.93
CA LEU A 26 -0.43 -1.85 -6.79
C LEU A 26 -0.11 -2.74 -5.58
N LEU A 27 0.37 -2.14 -4.49
CA LEU A 27 0.80 -2.79 -3.25
C LEU A 27 -0.19 -2.45 -2.13
N HIS A 28 -0.90 -3.44 -1.63
CA HIS A 28 -1.99 -3.27 -0.66
C HIS A 28 -1.51 -2.96 0.77
N ALA A 29 -2.41 -2.43 1.60
CA ALA A 29 -2.21 -2.17 3.03
C ALA A 29 -2.16 -3.45 3.86
N GLY A 30 -1.79 -3.32 5.14
CA GLY A 30 -1.61 -4.44 6.06
C GLY A 30 -2.89 -5.18 6.45
N ILE A 31 -4.05 -4.53 6.33
CA ILE A 31 -5.36 -5.08 6.74
C ILE A 31 -6.22 -5.56 5.56
N VAL A 32 -5.69 -5.57 4.35
CA VAL A 32 -6.42 -5.95 3.13
C VAL A 32 -5.54 -6.80 2.21
N ASP A 33 -6.10 -7.25 1.11
CA ASP A 33 -5.41 -7.93 0.01
C ASP A 33 -5.57 -7.18 -1.33
N ALA A 34 -5.18 -7.79 -2.43
CA ALA A 34 -5.22 -7.17 -3.76
C ALA A 34 -6.62 -6.71 -4.20
N ARG A 35 -7.70 -7.24 -3.61
CA ARG A 35 -9.09 -6.84 -3.89
C ARG A 35 -9.37 -5.39 -3.48
N ALA A 36 -8.59 -4.83 -2.56
CA ALA A 36 -8.73 -3.43 -2.17
C ALA A 36 -8.51 -2.45 -3.35
N TRP A 37 -7.87 -2.90 -4.41
CA TRP A 37 -7.61 -2.11 -5.61
C TRP A 37 -8.71 -2.22 -6.69
N ASP A 38 -9.70 -3.11 -6.51
CA ASP A 38 -10.78 -3.34 -7.51
C ASP A 38 -11.52 -2.05 -7.92
N PRO A 39 -11.81 -1.10 -7.02
CA PRO A 39 -12.42 0.17 -7.42
C PRO A 39 -11.52 1.09 -8.23
N LEU A 40 -10.19 1.04 -8.03
CA LEU A 40 -9.22 1.89 -8.73
C LEU A 40 -8.89 1.37 -10.14
N VAL A 41 -8.81 0.05 -10.30
CA VAL A 41 -8.36 -0.60 -11.54
C VAL A 41 -9.11 -0.14 -12.79
N PRO A 42 -10.45 -0.07 -12.82
CA PRO A 42 -11.20 0.38 -14.02
C PRO A 42 -10.79 1.79 -14.49
N HIS A 43 -10.47 2.70 -13.57
CA HIS A 43 -10.05 4.07 -13.90
C HIS A 43 -8.65 4.09 -14.52
N LEU A 44 -7.72 3.28 -14.04
CA LEU A 44 -6.38 3.13 -14.61
C LEU A 44 -6.44 2.52 -16.02
N LEU A 45 -7.26 1.48 -16.20
CA LEU A 45 -7.46 0.84 -17.50
C LEU A 45 -8.09 1.82 -18.52
N ALA A 46 -9.10 2.58 -18.11
CA ALA A 46 -9.73 3.60 -18.92
C ALA A 46 -8.77 4.72 -19.35
N ALA A 47 -7.76 5.01 -18.52
CA ALA A 47 -6.69 5.95 -18.83
C ALA A 47 -5.54 5.33 -19.68
N GLY A 48 -5.64 4.04 -20.03
CA GLY A 48 -4.69 3.35 -20.92
C GLY A 48 -3.46 2.76 -20.22
N TYR A 49 -3.51 2.56 -18.91
CA TYR A 49 -2.45 1.91 -18.12
C TYR A 49 -2.73 0.41 -17.94
N ARG A 50 -1.67 -0.36 -17.75
CA ARG A 50 -1.72 -1.75 -17.31
C ARG A 50 -1.71 -1.76 -15.77
N ALA A 51 -2.74 -2.31 -15.17
CA ALA A 51 -2.87 -2.44 -13.71
C ALA A 51 -2.46 -3.85 -13.29
N ILE A 52 -1.44 -3.92 -12.43
CA ILE A 52 -0.93 -5.16 -11.84
C ILE A 52 -1.16 -5.04 -10.34
N ARG A 53 -1.88 -5.99 -9.74
CA ARG A 53 -2.06 -6.07 -8.29
C ARG A 53 -1.74 -7.48 -7.80
N PHE A 54 -1.27 -7.60 -6.59
CA PHE A 54 -0.88 -8.89 -6.04
C PHE A 54 -1.17 -8.95 -4.55
N ASP A 55 -1.35 -10.17 -4.06
CA ASP A 55 -1.38 -10.43 -2.64
C ASP A 55 0.06 -10.60 -2.15
N ALA A 56 0.45 -9.84 -1.13
CA ALA A 56 1.73 -10.02 -0.46
C ALA A 56 1.78 -11.37 0.27
N ARG A 57 2.97 -11.83 0.66
CA ARG A 57 3.13 -13.07 1.42
C ARG A 57 2.28 -13.06 2.69
N GLY A 58 1.55 -14.13 2.92
CA GLY A 58 0.63 -14.25 4.04
C GLY A 58 -0.71 -13.50 3.88
N TYR A 59 -0.99 -12.93 2.70
CA TYR A 59 -2.25 -12.25 2.39
C TYR A 59 -3.00 -12.93 1.25
N GLY A 60 -4.32 -12.73 1.19
CA GLY A 60 -5.18 -13.20 0.12
C GLY A 60 -4.91 -14.65 -0.27
N GLN A 61 -4.56 -14.87 -1.55
CA GLN A 61 -4.26 -16.17 -2.14
C GLN A 61 -2.75 -16.46 -2.26
N SER A 62 -1.89 -15.58 -1.75
CA SER A 62 -0.45 -15.83 -1.71
C SER A 62 -0.07 -16.77 -0.57
N GLU A 63 0.92 -17.60 -0.84
CA GLU A 63 1.42 -18.60 0.11
C GLU A 63 2.88 -18.32 0.45
N THR A 64 3.27 -18.62 1.68
CA THR A 64 4.65 -18.51 2.14
C THR A 64 4.95 -19.58 3.18
N GLU A 65 6.19 -20.02 3.19
CA GLU A 65 6.78 -20.76 4.31
C GLU A 65 7.21 -19.76 5.39
N ASP A 66 7.49 -20.23 6.61
CA ASP A 66 8.09 -19.39 7.66
C ASP A 66 9.59 -19.20 7.41
N VAL A 67 9.90 -18.40 6.39
CA VAL A 67 11.26 -18.07 5.96
C VAL A 67 11.51 -16.56 6.03
N GLU A 68 12.78 -16.18 6.10
CA GLU A 68 13.17 -14.80 5.85
C GLU A 68 13.06 -14.48 4.35
N PHE A 69 12.50 -13.30 4.04
CA PHE A 69 12.32 -12.86 2.66
C PHE A 69 12.38 -11.33 2.53
N SER A 70 12.56 -10.87 1.30
CA SER A 70 12.54 -9.43 0.98
C SER A 70 11.28 -9.09 0.20
N ASN A 71 10.39 -8.25 0.77
CA ASN A 71 9.25 -7.69 0.03
C ASN A 71 9.68 -6.98 -1.25
N ARG A 72 10.83 -6.32 -1.24
CA ARG A 72 11.40 -5.61 -2.39
C ARG A 72 11.82 -6.55 -3.51
N ALA A 73 12.43 -7.68 -3.14
CA ALA A 73 12.77 -8.73 -4.10
C ALA A 73 11.51 -9.39 -4.69
N ASP A 74 10.45 -9.56 -3.89
CA ASP A 74 9.16 -10.06 -4.37
C ASP A 74 8.52 -9.12 -5.41
N VAL A 75 8.58 -7.81 -5.18
CA VAL A 75 8.14 -6.79 -6.17
C VAL A 75 8.92 -6.94 -7.49
N VAL A 76 10.25 -7.06 -7.41
CA VAL A 76 11.10 -7.24 -8.60
C VAL A 76 10.78 -8.57 -9.30
N ALA A 77 10.57 -9.65 -8.55
CA ALA A 77 10.21 -10.96 -9.11
C ALA A 77 8.88 -10.92 -9.89
N ILE A 78 7.89 -10.14 -9.40
CA ILE A 78 6.63 -9.93 -10.14
C ILE A 78 6.91 -9.19 -11.46
N LEU A 79 7.69 -8.09 -11.42
CA LEU A 79 8.03 -7.34 -12.64
C LEU A 79 8.77 -8.22 -13.65
N ASP A 80 9.72 -9.05 -13.20
CA ASP A 80 10.47 -9.96 -14.05
C ASP A 80 9.57 -11.05 -14.66
N ALA A 81 8.68 -11.65 -13.88
CA ALA A 81 7.75 -12.68 -14.33
C ALA A 81 6.73 -12.15 -15.37
N LEU A 82 6.50 -10.84 -15.39
CA LEU A 82 5.56 -10.17 -16.30
C LEU A 82 6.25 -9.44 -17.46
N ASP A 83 7.57 -9.60 -17.63
CA ASP A 83 8.41 -8.90 -18.61
C ASP A 83 8.24 -7.35 -18.52
N VAL A 84 8.11 -6.80 -17.30
CA VAL A 84 8.01 -5.37 -17.04
C VAL A 84 9.38 -4.82 -16.67
N GLY A 85 9.96 -3.97 -17.52
CA GLY A 85 11.23 -3.31 -17.28
C GLY A 85 11.16 -2.30 -16.13
N THR A 86 10.19 -1.37 -16.23
CA THR A 86 9.93 -0.36 -15.19
C THR A 86 8.42 -0.22 -14.96
N ALA A 87 8.02 0.15 -13.73
CA ALA A 87 6.63 0.39 -13.38
C ALA A 87 6.48 1.65 -12.50
N CYS A 88 5.28 2.23 -12.51
CA CYS A 88 4.86 3.07 -11.39
C CYS A 88 4.48 2.15 -10.22
N LEU A 89 5.06 2.37 -9.05
CA LEU A 89 4.65 1.69 -7.83
C LEU A 89 3.63 2.55 -7.09
N VAL A 90 2.48 1.98 -6.78
CA VAL A 90 1.42 2.63 -5.98
C VAL A 90 1.19 1.77 -4.74
N GLY A 91 1.49 2.29 -3.56
CA GLY A 91 1.36 1.53 -2.33
C GLY A 91 0.54 2.25 -1.26
N ASN A 92 -0.37 1.51 -0.62
CA ASN A 92 -1.13 2.00 0.52
C ASN A 92 -0.51 1.47 1.83
N SER A 93 -0.30 2.36 2.82
CA SER A 93 0.17 1.99 4.16
C SER A 93 1.46 1.13 4.10
N ARG A 94 1.43 -0.08 4.63
CA ARG A 94 2.48 -1.09 4.49
C ARG A 94 2.96 -1.24 3.04
N GLY A 95 2.05 -1.27 2.06
CA GLY A 95 2.40 -1.33 0.65
C GLY A 95 3.17 -0.10 0.18
N GLY A 96 2.87 1.07 0.73
CA GLY A 96 3.61 2.31 0.46
C GLY A 96 5.03 2.28 1.01
N GLN A 97 5.23 1.76 2.21
CA GLN A 97 6.57 1.53 2.77
C GLN A 97 7.38 0.58 1.88
N ILE A 98 6.79 -0.54 1.44
CA ILE A 98 7.44 -1.49 0.53
C ILE A 98 7.80 -0.81 -0.80
N ALA A 99 6.93 0.02 -1.34
CA ALA A 99 7.17 0.74 -2.58
C ALA A 99 8.33 1.75 -2.46
N VAL A 100 8.41 2.50 -1.34
CA VAL A 100 9.55 3.38 -1.02
C VAL A 100 10.84 2.60 -0.92
N ASP A 101 10.87 1.53 -0.12
CA ASP A 101 12.03 0.67 0.07
C ASP A 101 12.49 0.05 -1.25
N THR A 102 11.55 -0.35 -2.12
CA THR A 102 11.85 -0.89 -3.46
C THR A 102 12.45 0.17 -4.38
N ALA A 103 11.89 1.38 -4.37
CA ALA A 103 12.41 2.49 -5.18
C ALA A 103 13.83 2.90 -4.78
N ILE A 104 14.18 2.78 -3.50
CA ILE A 104 15.53 3.04 -2.98
C ILE A 104 16.51 1.92 -3.38
N GLU A 105 16.11 0.66 -3.30
CA GLU A 105 17.00 -0.49 -3.57
C GLU A 105 17.12 -0.79 -5.07
N PHE A 106 16.03 -0.58 -5.83
CA PHE A 106 15.93 -0.89 -7.26
C PHE A 106 15.43 0.32 -8.09
N PRO A 107 16.09 1.49 -8.05
CA PRO A 107 15.59 2.72 -8.68
C PRO A 107 15.39 2.59 -10.20
N ALA A 108 16.16 1.74 -10.88
CA ALA A 108 16.01 1.49 -12.31
C ALA A 108 14.71 0.74 -12.68
N ARG A 109 14.00 0.17 -11.70
CA ARG A 109 12.74 -0.56 -11.90
C ARG A 109 11.51 0.32 -11.63
N VAL A 110 11.70 1.57 -11.16
CA VAL A 110 10.62 2.45 -10.71
C VAL A 110 10.58 3.73 -11.53
N ALA A 111 9.57 3.86 -12.38
CA ALA A 111 9.36 5.04 -13.21
C ALA A 111 8.75 6.21 -12.44
N ALA A 112 7.89 5.92 -11.47
CA ALA A 112 7.26 6.86 -10.55
C ALA A 112 6.83 6.14 -9.27
N LEU A 113 6.65 6.88 -8.19
CA LEU A 113 6.24 6.37 -6.89
C LEU A 113 5.00 7.10 -6.39
N VAL A 114 3.99 6.36 -5.95
CA VAL A 114 2.82 6.89 -5.26
C VAL A 114 2.67 6.20 -3.91
N THR A 115 2.69 6.96 -2.83
CA THR A 115 2.42 6.48 -1.48
C THR A 115 1.07 6.99 -1.00
N ILE A 116 0.27 6.15 -0.37
CA ILE A 116 -1.05 6.47 0.16
C ILE A 116 -1.09 6.08 1.63
N GLY A 117 -1.21 7.05 2.55
CA GLY A 117 -1.24 6.78 3.98
C GLY A 117 -0.03 5.96 4.47
N ALA A 118 1.15 6.18 3.88
CA ALA A 118 2.31 5.33 4.15
C ALA A 118 3.19 5.87 5.27
N SER A 119 3.80 4.95 6.00
CA SER A 119 4.98 5.21 6.83
C SER A 119 6.26 4.97 6.02
N ILE A 120 7.40 5.46 6.50
CA ILE A 120 8.73 5.16 5.97
C ILE A 120 9.65 4.71 7.10
N GLY A 121 10.44 3.68 6.83
CA GLY A 121 11.35 3.13 7.83
C GLY A 121 12.35 4.17 8.33
N GLY A 122 12.46 4.32 9.66
CA GLY A 122 13.37 5.28 10.30
C GLY A 122 12.83 6.70 10.45
N TYR A 123 11.58 6.96 10.08
CA TYR A 123 10.88 8.21 10.36
C TYR A 123 9.59 7.90 11.12
N GLU A 124 9.55 8.28 12.38
CA GLU A 124 8.47 7.96 13.32
C GLU A 124 7.98 9.27 13.95
N PRO A 125 7.04 9.99 13.32
CA PRO A 125 6.40 11.15 13.92
C PRO A 125 5.71 10.77 15.24
N GLU A 126 5.77 11.64 16.24
CA GLU A 126 5.08 11.40 17.51
C GLU A 126 3.56 11.44 17.30
N PRO A 127 2.83 10.38 17.66
CA PRO A 127 1.38 10.39 17.59
C PRO A 127 0.79 11.35 18.62
N THR A 128 -0.40 11.86 18.37
CA THR A 128 -1.15 12.57 19.41
C THR A 128 -1.47 11.64 20.58
N PRO A 129 -1.73 12.15 21.81
CA PRO A 129 -2.10 11.29 22.93
C PRO A 129 -3.33 10.40 22.67
N ALA A 130 -4.26 10.86 21.83
CA ALA A 130 -5.44 10.09 21.45
C ALA A 130 -5.09 8.95 20.49
N GLU A 131 -4.19 9.20 19.52
CA GLU A 131 -3.69 8.17 18.60
C GLU A 131 -2.81 7.14 19.32
N ALA A 132 -1.95 7.58 20.24
CA ALA A 132 -1.15 6.67 21.05
C ALA A 132 -2.01 5.67 21.84
N ALA A 133 -3.13 6.13 22.43
CA ALA A 133 -4.06 5.26 23.13
C ALA A 133 -4.76 4.26 22.19
N LEU A 134 -5.05 4.66 20.93
CA LEU A 134 -5.60 3.75 19.91
C LEU A 134 -4.58 2.69 19.47
N PHE A 135 -3.32 3.06 19.32
CA PHE A 135 -2.26 2.12 18.96
C PHE A 135 -1.98 1.12 20.09
N GLU A 136 -1.99 1.57 21.35
CA GLU A 136 -1.89 0.66 22.51
C GLU A 136 -3.05 -0.33 22.56
N GLU A 137 -4.27 0.12 22.22
CA GLU A 137 -5.44 -0.77 22.16
C GLU A 137 -5.35 -1.74 20.99
N MET A 138 -4.86 -1.31 19.81
CA MET A 138 -4.61 -2.16 18.65
C MET A 138 -3.63 -3.29 19.01
N ASP A 139 -2.47 -2.94 19.58
CA ASP A 139 -1.46 -3.93 20.02
C ASP A 139 -2.05 -4.96 21.01
N ARG A 140 -2.91 -4.48 21.92
CA ARG A 140 -3.57 -5.36 22.90
C ARG A 140 -4.56 -6.32 22.23
N LEU A 141 -5.35 -5.83 21.28
CA LEU A 141 -6.32 -6.65 20.55
C LEU A 141 -5.62 -7.67 19.64
N GLU A 142 -4.60 -7.25 18.91
CA GLU A 142 -3.79 -8.17 18.08
C GLU A 142 -3.15 -9.29 18.91
N ALA A 143 -2.75 -9.00 20.16
CA ALA A 143 -2.17 -10.02 21.03
C ALA A 143 -3.20 -11.05 21.53
N ASP A 144 -4.40 -10.61 21.96
CA ASP A 144 -5.29 -11.41 22.80
C ASP A 144 -6.69 -11.65 22.25
N ALA A 145 -7.21 -10.80 21.32
CA ALA A 145 -8.57 -10.90 20.82
C ALA A 145 -8.73 -11.94 19.70
N ASP A 146 -9.96 -12.29 19.39
CA ASP A 146 -10.30 -13.09 18.22
C ASP A 146 -10.23 -12.25 16.93
N PRO A 147 -10.05 -12.88 15.75
CA PRO A 147 -9.90 -12.17 14.48
C PRO A 147 -11.06 -11.22 14.10
N GLU A 148 -12.29 -11.51 14.51
CA GLU A 148 -13.45 -10.65 14.24
C GLU A 148 -13.38 -9.36 15.04
N THR A 149 -12.95 -9.44 16.30
CA THR A 149 -12.76 -8.28 17.17
C THR A 149 -11.63 -7.38 16.67
N VAL A 150 -10.52 -7.96 16.22
CA VAL A 150 -9.41 -7.22 15.58
C VAL A 150 -9.91 -6.51 14.33
N ALA A 151 -10.56 -7.23 13.42
CA ALA A 151 -11.03 -6.69 12.16
C ALA A 151 -12.07 -5.56 12.34
N GLU A 152 -12.97 -5.65 13.34
CA GLU A 152 -13.90 -4.55 13.62
C GLU A 152 -13.17 -3.31 14.15
N PHE A 153 -12.15 -3.49 14.98
CA PHE A 153 -11.33 -2.38 15.47
C PHE A 153 -10.58 -1.71 14.32
N ASP A 154 -9.94 -2.49 13.45
CA ASP A 154 -9.19 -2.00 12.30
C ASP A 154 -10.09 -1.28 11.29
N VAL A 155 -11.29 -1.80 11.03
CA VAL A 155 -12.29 -1.10 10.19
C VAL A 155 -12.68 0.25 10.82
N ARG A 156 -12.86 0.31 12.14
CA ARG A 156 -13.18 1.56 12.85
C ARG A 156 -12.05 2.59 12.74
N LEU A 157 -10.82 2.15 12.89
CA LEU A 157 -9.63 3.02 12.85
C LEU A 157 -9.29 3.44 11.43
N TRP A 158 -9.14 2.47 10.52
CA TRP A 158 -8.53 2.68 9.21
C TRP A 158 -9.53 2.95 8.08
N VAL A 159 -10.80 2.54 8.23
CA VAL A 159 -11.85 2.76 7.21
C VAL A 159 -12.78 3.88 7.63
N ASP A 160 -13.36 3.83 8.84
CA ASP A 160 -14.26 4.90 9.29
C ASP A 160 -13.47 6.19 9.57
N GLY A 161 -12.28 6.08 10.13
CA GLY A 161 -11.44 7.21 10.57
C GLY A 161 -11.68 7.57 12.04
N ILE A 162 -10.69 8.22 12.66
CA ILE A 162 -10.71 8.54 14.09
C ILE A 162 -11.91 9.44 14.44
N GLY A 163 -12.75 8.95 15.36
CA GLY A 163 -13.91 9.69 15.85
C GLY A 163 -15.04 9.85 14.83
N GLN A 164 -14.95 9.21 13.68
CA GLN A 164 -15.97 9.30 12.64
C GLN A 164 -17.13 8.31 12.88
N PRO A 165 -18.34 8.61 12.41
CA PRO A 165 -19.47 7.70 12.50
C PRO A 165 -19.30 6.52 11.54
N THR A 166 -19.87 5.36 11.91
CA THR A 166 -19.76 4.10 11.14
C THR A 166 -20.54 4.10 9.83
N ASP A 167 -21.39 5.08 9.60
CA ASP A 167 -22.16 5.27 8.36
C ASP A 167 -21.52 6.29 7.39
N ARG A 168 -20.31 6.81 7.71
CA ARG A 168 -19.55 7.70 6.83
C ARG A 168 -19.15 7.00 5.53
N VAL A 169 -18.73 5.75 5.63
CA VAL A 169 -18.34 4.92 4.50
C VAL A 169 -19.44 3.91 4.17
N PRO A 170 -19.71 3.63 2.88
CA PRO A 170 -20.68 2.59 2.50
C PRO A 170 -20.42 1.26 3.19
N SER A 171 -21.46 0.63 3.72
CA SER A 171 -21.35 -0.64 4.45
C SER A 171 -20.66 -1.75 3.66
N ALA A 172 -20.81 -1.74 2.33
CA ALA A 172 -20.14 -2.70 1.45
C ALA A 172 -18.60 -2.58 1.50
N ILE A 173 -18.05 -1.37 1.63
CA ILE A 173 -16.61 -1.16 1.76
C ILE A 173 -16.14 -1.67 3.14
N ARG A 174 -16.87 -1.31 4.21
CA ARG A 174 -16.55 -1.77 5.56
C ARG A 174 -16.55 -3.30 5.65
N GLU A 175 -17.56 -3.95 5.08
CA GLU A 175 -17.67 -5.40 5.09
C GLU A 175 -16.55 -6.08 4.28
N ALA A 176 -16.22 -5.53 3.11
CA ALA A 176 -15.13 -6.05 2.28
C ALA A 176 -13.77 -5.97 3.01
N VAL A 177 -13.47 -4.84 3.68
CA VAL A 177 -12.24 -4.71 4.47
C VAL A 177 -12.25 -5.64 5.66
N ARG A 178 -13.36 -5.72 6.42
CA ARG A 178 -13.49 -6.64 7.55
C ARG A 178 -13.26 -8.10 7.14
N GLU A 179 -13.82 -8.53 6.00
CA GLU A 179 -13.60 -9.88 5.48
C GLU A 179 -12.13 -10.14 5.17
N MET A 180 -11.46 -9.20 4.50
CA MET A 180 -10.03 -9.33 4.17
C MET A 180 -9.18 -9.35 5.44
N ASP A 181 -9.43 -8.43 6.36
CA ASP A 181 -8.65 -8.29 7.58
C ASP A 181 -8.80 -9.47 8.54
N ARG A 182 -10.01 -10.00 8.69
CA ARG A 182 -10.22 -11.22 9.48
C ARG A 182 -9.34 -12.39 9.01
N HIS A 183 -9.07 -12.49 7.70
CA HIS A 183 -8.14 -13.50 7.17
C HIS A 183 -6.68 -13.18 7.50
N VAL A 184 -6.33 -11.90 7.58
CA VAL A 184 -4.98 -11.45 7.98
C VAL A 184 -4.76 -11.69 9.48
N ALA A 185 -5.76 -11.38 10.30
CA ALA A 185 -5.72 -11.56 11.75
C ALA A 185 -5.78 -13.04 12.22
N ASP A 186 -5.98 -13.98 11.30
CA ASP A 186 -5.93 -15.42 11.61
C ASP A 186 -4.52 -15.83 12.07
N ARG A 187 -4.38 -16.16 13.35
CA ARG A 187 -3.11 -16.50 14.00
C ARG A 187 -2.45 -17.75 13.46
N ASP A 188 -3.20 -18.63 12.81
CA ASP A 188 -2.67 -19.84 12.17
C ASP A 188 -2.06 -19.56 10.79
N ARG A 189 -2.24 -18.33 10.27
CA ARG A 189 -1.71 -17.92 8.98
C ARG A 189 -0.22 -17.62 9.04
N VAL A 190 0.53 -18.23 8.14
CA VAL A 190 1.96 -17.98 8.01
C VAL A 190 2.20 -16.72 7.19
N HIS A 191 2.95 -15.76 7.74
CA HIS A 191 3.30 -14.51 7.06
C HIS A 191 4.77 -14.45 6.62
N GLY A 192 5.61 -15.39 7.08
CA GLY A 192 7.06 -15.34 6.91
C GLY A 192 7.69 -14.17 7.69
N ARG A 193 8.99 -13.96 7.52
CA ARG A 193 9.76 -12.93 8.24
C ARG A 193 10.38 -11.93 7.26
N PRO A 194 9.77 -10.75 7.05
CA PRO A 194 10.28 -9.76 6.10
C PRO A 194 11.58 -9.12 6.59
N ILE A 195 12.59 -9.08 5.72
CA ILE A 195 13.86 -8.41 5.97
C ILE A 195 13.69 -6.90 5.75
N ARG A 196 14.00 -6.10 6.77
CA ARG A 196 13.95 -4.63 6.70
C ARG A 196 15.04 -4.08 5.79
N LEU A 197 14.77 -2.91 5.18
CA LEU A 197 15.79 -2.15 4.47
C LEU A 197 16.80 -1.55 5.47
N LEU A 198 18.10 -1.74 5.22
CA LEU A 198 19.18 -1.17 6.03
C LEU A 198 20.23 -0.52 5.13
N PRO A 199 20.67 0.73 5.40
CA PRO A 199 20.06 1.66 6.37
C PRO A 199 18.60 1.94 6.06
N PRO A 200 17.79 2.41 7.04
CA PRO A 200 16.37 2.64 6.82
C PRO A 200 16.11 3.75 5.79
N ALA A 201 14.91 3.73 5.18
CA ALA A 201 14.55 4.61 4.08
C ALA A 201 14.75 6.11 4.41
N ALA A 202 14.44 6.54 5.63
CA ALA A 202 14.58 7.93 6.04
C ALA A 202 16.03 8.48 5.91
N GLU A 203 17.04 7.62 5.95
CA GLU A 203 18.44 7.97 5.75
C GLU A 203 18.87 7.99 4.27
N ARG A 204 17.96 7.63 3.35
CA ARG A 204 18.26 7.38 1.92
C ARG A 204 17.23 8.00 0.98
N LEU A 205 16.45 8.96 1.42
CA LEU A 205 15.39 9.58 0.60
C LEU A 205 15.92 10.35 -0.60
N ASP A 206 17.18 10.77 -0.58
CA ASP A 206 17.89 11.36 -1.71
C ASP A 206 18.07 10.41 -2.91
N ALA A 207 17.96 9.10 -2.69
CA ALA A 207 17.92 8.09 -3.74
C ALA A 207 16.61 8.08 -4.56
N LEU A 208 15.54 8.71 -4.05
CA LEU A 208 14.26 8.85 -4.74
C LEU A 208 14.33 9.97 -5.78
N THR A 209 14.91 9.68 -6.94
CA THR A 209 15.09 10.65 -8.04
C THR A 209 13.93 10.66 -9.04
N MET A 210 13.02 9.68 -8.98
CA MET A 210 11.81 9.63 -9.79
C MET A 210 10.73 10.58 -9.23
N PRO A 211 9.68 10.92 -10.02
CA PRO A 211 8.52 11.63 -9.50
C PRO A 211 7.84 10.86 -8.36
N VAL A 212 7.53 11.56 -7.26
CA VAL A 212 6.86 11.00 -6.08
C VAL A 212 5.57 11.77 -5.80
N LEU A 213 4.48 11.05 -5.59
CA LEU A 213 3.21 11.57 -5.11
C LEU A 213 2.89 10.92 -3.77
N ALA A 214 2.82 11.71 -2.71
CA ALA A 214 2.47 11.25 -1.37
C ALA A 214 1.05 11.70 -1.02
N LEU A 215 0.13 10.76 -0.87
CA LEU A 215 -1.27 11.01 -0.53
C LEU A 215 -1.54 10.63 0.93
N ALA A 216 -2.36 11.42 1.60
CA ALA A 216 -2.91 11.08 2.91
C ALA A 216 -4.37 11.50 3.00
N GLY A 217 -5.19 10.76 3.72
CA GLY A 217 -6.56 11.15 4.06
C GLY A 217 -6.58 12.18 5.20
N ALA A 218 -7.49 13.14 5.14
CA ALA A 218 -7.61 14.15 6.19
C ALA A 218 -8.25 13.61 7.48
N LEU A 219 -8.86 12.44 7.42
CA LEU A 219 -9.47 11.73 8.56
C LEU A 219 -8.62 10.55 9.06
N ASP A 220 -7.39 10.44 8.55
CA ASP A 220 -6.41 9.44 8.93
C ASP A 220 -5.64 9.87 10.18
N VAL A 221 -4.77 9.01 10.69
CA VAL A 221 -3.82 9.33 11.77
C VAL A 221 -2.82 10.41 11.30
N SER A 222 -2.38 11.23 12.24
CA SER A 222 -1.59 12.44 11.94
C SER A 222 -0.20 12.15 11.37
N ASP A 223 0.39 11.00 11.69
CA ASP A 223 1.73 10.61 11.27
C ASP A 223 1.84 10.37 9.76
N VAL A 224 0.77 9.88 9.10
CA VAL A 224 0.79 9.66 7.64
C VAL A 224 0.85 10.97 6.86
N TRP A 225 0.18 12.03 7.35
CA TRP A 225 0.32 13.35 6.74
C TRP A 225 1.70 13.96 7.02
N ALA A 226 2.21 13.81 8.24
CA ALA A 226 3.57 14.23 8.58
C ALA A 226 4.62 13.54 7.69
N THR A 227 4.42 12.24 7.41
CA THR A 227 5.27 11.45 6.50
C THR A 227 5.17 11.95 5.06
N ALA A 228 3.97 12.20 4.54
CA ALA A 228 3.78 12.75 3.20
C ALA A 228 4.48 14.12 3.04
N GLN A 229 4.36 15.00 4.02
CA GLN A 229 5.07 16.27 4.04
C GLN A 229 6.59 16.13 4.18
N HIS A 230 7.04 15.09 4.90
CA HIS A 230 8.48 14.82 5.01
C HIS A 230 9.05 14.38 3.66
N LEU A 231 8.37 13.50 2.92
CA LEU A 231 8.74 13.14 1.56
C LEU A 231 8.78 14.36 0.64
N GLU A 232 7.77 15.24 0.68
CA GLU A 232 7.74 16.46 -0.12
C GLU A 232 8.92 17.40 0.16
N ARG A 233 9.32 17.55 1.43
CA ARG A 233 10.45 18.40 1.81
C ARG A 233 11.82 17.81 1.47
N THR A 234 11.93 16.49 1.42
CA THR A 234 13.23 15.81 1.33
C THR A 234 13.53 15.30 -0.07
N CYS A 235 12.52 14.83 -0.81
CA CYS A 235 12.71 14.29 -2.15
C CYS A 235 12.52 15.38 -3.20
N PRO A 236 13.47 15.54 -4.16
CA PRO A 236 13.49 16.69 -5.09
C PRO A 236 12.29 16.77 -6.04
N HIS A 237 11.61 15.66 -6.28
CA HIS A 237 10.47 15.56 -7.21
C HIS A 237 9.21 15.03 -6.51
N ALA A 238 9.09 15.26 -5.20
CA ALA A 238 7.93 14.83 -4.43
C ALA A 238 6.89 15.94 -4.30
N ARG A 239 5.62 15.53 -4.27
CA ARG A 239 4.46 16.37 -3.96
C ARG A 239 3.57 15.64 -2.97
N ALA A 240 3.19 16.32 -1.89
CA ALA A 240 2.19 15.83 -0.93
C ALA A 240 0.79 16.37 -1.26
N VAL A 241 -0.24 15.53 -1.10
CA VAL A 241 -1.65 15.92 -1.26
C VAL A 241 -2.45 15.36 -0.11
N LEU A 242 -3.12 16.24 0.65
CA LEU A 242 -4.09 15.87 1.66
C LEU A 242 -5.47 15.76 1.00
N MET A 243 -6.05 14.56 1.05
CA MET A 243 -7.36 14.28 0.48
C MET A 243 -8.44 14.57 1.53
N PRO A 244 -9.38 15.50 1.26
CA PRO A 244 -10.44 15.83 2.21
C PRO A 244 -11.44 14.67 2.34
N ASP A 245 -12.09 14.57 3.51
CA ASP A 245 -13.23 13.69 3.78
C ASP A 245 -12.98 12.18 3.61
N VAL A 246 -11.73 11.75 3.52
CA VAL A 246 -11.34 10.33 3.45
C VAL A 246 -10.36 9.96 4.57
N ALA A 247 -10.40 8.71 4.99
CA ALA A 247 -9.51 8.14 6.00
C ALA A 247 -8.32 7.39 5.36
N HIS A 248 -7.85 6.31 5.96
CA HIS A 248 -6.63 5.60 5.55
C HIS A 248 -6.77 4.85 4.21
N MET A 249 -7.98 4.35 3.90
CA MET A 249 -8.23 3.56 2.69
C MET A 249 -8.63 4.46 1.51
N VAL A 250 -7.83 5.50 1.25
CA VAL A 250 -8.11 6.58 0.28
C VAL A 250 -8.53 6.06 -1.10
N ALA A 251 -7.88 5.00 -1.60
CA ALA A 251 -8.17 4.43 -2.92
C ALA A 251 -9.50 3.64 -2.97
N LEU A 252 -9.98 3.15 -1.83
CA LEU A 252 -11.32 2.56 -1.71
C LEU A 252 -12.42 3.62 -1.62
N GLU A 253 -12.13 4.73 -0.94
CA GLU A 253 -13.10 5.80 -0.69
C GLU A 253 -13.22 6.77 -1.88
N ALA A 254 -12.11 7.09 -2.53
CA ALA A 254 -12.03 8.08 -3.61
C ALA A 254 -11.25 7.57 -4.84
N PRO A 255 -11.61 6.42 -5.44
CA PRO A 255 -10.83 5.78 -6.50
C PRO A 255 -10.65 6.65 -7.75
N GLU A 256 -11.67 7.38 -8.17
CA GLU A 256 -11.60 8.27 -9.33
C GLU A 256 -10.61 9.42 -9.10
N ALA A 257 -10.65 10.06 -7.93
CA ALA A 257 -9.75 11.15 -7.58
C ALA A 257 -8.29 10.68 -7.47
N VAL A 258 -8.07 9.50 -6.87
CA VAL A 258 -6.74 8.86 -6.79
C VAL A 258 -6.23 8.53 -8.20
N ALA A 259 -7.06 7.93 -9.05
CA ALA A 259 -6.69 7.64 -10.44
C ALA A 259 -6.29 8.92 -11.21
N ALA A 260 -7.05 10.00 -11.07
CA ALA A 260 -6.75 11.27 -11.72
C ALA A 260 -5.37 11.82 -11.29
N LEU A 261 -5.05 11.75 -10.00
CA LEU A 261 -3.74 12.17 -9.47
C LEU A 261 -2.60 11.30 -9.98
N ILE A 262 -2.80 9.97 -10.06
CA ILE A 262 -1.81 9.04 -10.63
C ILE A 262 -1.59 9.34 -12.11
N VAL A 263 -2.66 9.51 -12.88
CA VAL A 263 -2.59 9.84 -14.31
C VAL A 263 -1.87 11.16 -14.55
N ASP A 264 -2.14 12.19 -13.74
CA ASP A 264 -1.46 13.49 -13.84
C ASP A 264 0.04 13.37 -13.56
N LEU A 265 0.44 12.54 -12.58
CA LEU A 265 1.84 12.25 -12.30
C LEU A 265 2.53 11.55 -13.48
N LEU A 266 1.85 10.60 -14.11
CA LEU A 266 2.43 9.72 -15.13
C LEU A 266 2.42 10.33 -16.54
N ARG A 267 1.50 11.25 -16.83
CA ARG A 267 1.33 11.86 -18.17
C ARG A 267 2.63 12.45 -18.74
N PRO A 268 3.46 13.19 -17.97
CA PRO A 268 4.72 13.75 -18.49
C PRO A 268 5.78 12.71 -18.83
N LEU A 269 5.69 11.49 -18.27
CA LEU A 269 6.68 10.43 -18.46
C LEU A 269 6.49 9.71 -19.83
N GLY A 270 5.35 9.86 -20.46
CA GLY A 270 5.03 9.16 -21.70
C GLY A 270 4.91 7.64 -21.49
N ARG A 271 5.44 6.86 -22.44
CA ARG A 271 5.49 5.39 -22.29
C ARG A 271 6.75 4.97 -21.55
N PHE A 272 6.57 4.20 -20.49
CA PHE A 272 7.61 3.49 -19.73
C PHE A 272 7.19 2.02 -19.58
N GLY A 273 8.13 1.11 -19.31
CA GLY A 273 7.87 -0.32 -19.16
C GLY A 273 8.76 -1.17 -20.03
#